data_635437b3b4c33b4596c72dff8333de0e
#
_entry.id   635437b3b4c33b4596c72dff8333de0e
#
_cell.length_a   1.000
_cell.length_b   1.000
_cell.length_c   1.000
_cell.angle_alpha   90.00
_cell.angle_beta   90.00
_cell.angle_gamma   90.00
#
_symmetry.space_group_name_H-M   'P 1'
#
loop_
_entity.id
_entity.type
_entity.pdbx_description
1 polymer ?
#
loop_
_entity_poly.entity_id
_entity_poly.type
_entity_poly.pdbx_seq_one_letter_code
_entity_poly.pdbx_strand_id
1 'polypeptide(L)'
;MKNRCLIASLIASIIALPAAAQHADILVTVDAGRLQVAAIDKKTGTITPTTVFGADLGETGIPHYIDEPGLDAEEGTLPPGSTLGFTVVGPLLRWDGASFVPTDAEGCADGETMTIQYVTLLRQTGCADVAGFDLAVQSDGGFHKHYVFGVQPGSNGEIDSDVYALQFTLRSSDPTIADSAPVWIVFNDGMTEEEHDAAIAFLEGPACAADLDGSGSVDGADLGALLTAWGGAGAGDLDANGIVDGADLGIMLSTWGACP
;
A
#
# COMPACT_ATOMS: atom_id res chain seq x y z
N MET A 1 -35.66 -34.96 31.36
CA MET A 1 -35.25 -33.56 31.09
C MET A 1 -33.93 -33.59 30.34
N LYS A 2 -33.93 -33.32 29.02
CA LYS A 2 -32.72 -33.34 28.19
C LYS A 2 -32.31 -31.88 27.96
N ASN A 3 -31.20 -31.47 28.61
CA ASN A 3 -30.56 -30.17 28.36
C ASN A 3 -29.92 -30.16 26.96
N ARG A 4 -30.47 -29.37 26.07
CA ARG A 4 -29.83 -29.03 24.80
C ARG A 4 -28.89 -27.84 25.04
N CYS A 5 -27.58 -28.08 24.99
CA CYS A 5 -26.59 -27.03 24.93
C CYS A 5 -26.64 -26.41 23.52
N LEU A 6 -27.06 -25.16 23.41
CA LEU A 6 -26.96 -24.36 22.20
C LEU A 6 -25.53 -23.83 22.12
N ILE A 7 -24.78 -24.36 21.17
CA ILE A 7 -23.48 -23.79 20.77
C ILE A 7 -23.81 -22.62 19.85
N ALA A 8 -23.66 -21.41 20.36
CA ALA A 8 -23.69 -20.20 19.55
C ALA A 8 -22.41 -20.17 18.72
N SER A 9 -22.55 -20.39 17.41
CA SER A 9 -21.46 -20.21 16.45
C SER A 9 -21.23 -18.70 16.31
N LEU A 10 -20.10 -18.23 16.82
CA LEU A 10 -19.63 -16.86 16.56
C LEU A 10 -19.16 -16.85 15.10
N ILE A 11 -19.97 -16.27 14.22
CA ILE A 11 -19.52 -15.93 12.86
C ILE A 11 -18.72 -14.65 13.01
N ALA A 12 -17.39 -14.76 13.01
CA ALA A 12 -16.53 -13.62 12.81
C ALA A 12 -16.83 -13.08 11.41
N SER A 13 -17.47 -11.93 11.32
CA SER A 13 -17.58 -11.19 10.07
C SER A 13 -16.18 -10.73 9.70
N ILE A 14 -15.55 -11.41 8.77
CA ILE A 14 -14.37 -10.91 8.07
C ILE A 14 -14.87 -9.69 7.30
N ILE A 15 -14.47 -8.51 7.73
CA ILE A 15 -14.64 -7.29 6.94
C ILE A 15 -13.65 -7.47 5.78
N ALA A 16 -14.17 -7.90 4.63
CA ALA A 16 -13.40 -7.88 3.40
C ALA A 16 -13.05 -6.40 3.13
N LEU A 17 -11.77 -6.09 3.14
CA LEU A 17 -11.27 -4.81 2.64
C LEU A 17 -11.74 -4.66 1.19
N PRO A 18 -12.05 -3.44 0.74
CA PRO A 18 -12.50 -3.27 -0.63
C PRO A 18 -11.40 -3.71 -1.58
N ALA A 19 -11.72 -4.64 -2.48
CA ALA A 19 -10.87 -5.10 -3.60
C ALA A 19 -10.43 -3.94 -4.56
N ALA A 20 -10.67 -2.69 -4.18
CA ALA A 20 -10.43 -1.50 -4.97
C ALA A 20 -8.95 -1.11 -5.08
N ALA A 21 -8.07 -1.60 -4.18
CA ALA A 21 -6.66 -1.24 -4.23
C ALA A 21 -5.81 -2.19 -5.10
N GLN A 22 -6.36 -3.33 -5.52
CA GLN A 22 -5.63 -4.36 -6.27
C GLN A 22 -5.35 -4.00 -7.74
N HIS A 23 -6.06 -3.02 -8.31
CA HIS A 23 -5.89 -2.57 -9.69
C HIS A 23 -5.98 -1.04 -9.80
N ALA A 24 -5.59 -0.34 -8.75
CA ALA A 24 -5.61 1.11 -8.71
C ALA A 24 -4.21 1.67 -8.96
N ASP A 25 -4.12 2.73 -9.75
CA ASP A 25 -2.88 3.50 -9.87
C ASP A 25 -2.51 4.19 -8.56
N ILE A 26 -1.23 4.44 -8.40
CA ILE A 26 -0.68 5.25 -7.31
C ILE A 26 -0.86 6.73 -7.68
N LEU A 27 -1.88 7.37 -7.13
CA LEU A 27 -2.05 8.80 -7.24
C LEU A 27 -1.00 9.52 -6.38
N VAL A 28 -0.21 10.36 -7.00
CA VAL A 28 0.81 11.18 -6.35
C VAL A 28 0.28 12.60 -6.21
N THR A 29 0.34 13.14 -5.01
CA THR A 29 -0.02 14.54 -4.70
C THR A 29 1.08 15.22 -3.92
N VAL A 30 0.97 16.52 -3.69
CA VAL A 30 1.87 17.29 -2.82
C VAL A 30 1.04 17.95 -1.75
N ASP A 31 1.28 17.61 -0.51
CA ASP A 31 0.67 18.26 0.65
C ASP A 31 1.74 18.74 1.62
N ALA A 32 1.56 19.95 2.15
CA ALA A 32 2.49 20.61 3.07
C ALA A 32 3.98 20.53 2.63
N GLY A 33 4.25 20.51 1.31
CA GLY A 33 5.61 20.41 0.75
C GLY A 33 6.20 19.00 0.78
N ARG A 34 5.37 17.96 0.85
CA ARG A 34 5.78 16.55 0.81
C ARG A 34 4.98 15.78 -0.22
N LEU A 35 5.60 14.82 -0.88
CA LEU A 35 4.90 13.85 -1.73
C LEU A 35 4.01 12.96 -0.85
N GLN A 36 2.75 12.83 -1.27
CA GLN A 36 1.76 11.93 -0.69
C GLN A 36 1.26 10.97 -1.76
N VAL A 37 0.75 9.81 -1.34
CA VAL A 37 0.17 8.82 -2.24
C VAL A 37 -1.21 8.38 -1.78
N ALA A 38 -2.03 7.94 -2.74
CA ALA A 38 -3.33 7.31 -2.51
C ALA A 38 -3.61 6.35 -3.68
N ALA A 39 -4.52 5.42 -3.51
CA ALA A 39 -5.02 4.61 -4.62
C ALA A 39 -6.07 5.40 -5.41
N ILE A 40 -6.00 5.37 -6.75
CA ILE A 40 -7.02 5.93 -7.63
C ILE A 40 -7.56 4.86 -8.59
N ASP A 41 -8.84 4.56 -8.48
CA ASP A 41 -9.55 3.77 -9.50
C ASP A 41 -9.90 4.68 -10.68
N LYS A 42 -9.20 4.51 -11.78
CA LYS A 42 -9.40 5.30 -13.01
C LYS A 42 -10.77 5.12 -13.66
N LYS A 43 -11.49 4.04 -13.39
CA LYS A 43 -12.82 3.78 -13.94
C LYS A 43 -13.90 4.57 -13.20
N THR A 44 -13.77 4.69 -11.89
CA THR A 44 -14.75 5.36 -11.03
C THR A 44 -14.32 6.75 -10.58
N GLY A 45 -13.01 7.05 -10.62
CA GLY A 45 -12.41 8.25 -10.05
C GLY A 45 -12.35 8.21 -8.52
N THR A 46 -12.58 7.03 -7.90
CA THR A 46 -12.52 6.88 -6.46
C THR A 46 -11.07 6.96 -5.98
N ILE A 47 -10.82 7.80 -4.98
CA ILE A 47 -9.52 7.92 -4.32
C ILE A 47 -9.64 7.31 -2.93
N THR A 48 -8.73 6.39 -2.60
CA THR A 48 -8.66 5.72 -1.29
C THR A 48 -7.29 5.99 -0.68
N PRO A 49 -7.20 6.61 0.51
CA PRO A 49 -5.94 6.78 1.21
C PRO A 49 -5.32 5.42 1.50
N THR A 50 -4.12 5.18 0.99
CA THR A 50 -3.30 3.99 1.29
C THR A 50 -1.86 4.25 0.85
N THR A 51 -0.94 3.53 1.48
CA THR A 51 0.46 3.42 1.07
C THR A 51 0.83 2.00 0.64
N VAL A 52 -0.16 1.09 0.61
CA VAL A 52 -0.01 -0.32 0.23
C VAL A 52 -0.88 -0.60 -1.00
N PHE A 53 -0.29 -1.13 -2.06
CA PHE A 53 -0.94 -1.39 -3.34
C PHE A 53 -0.77 -2.86 -3.71
N GLY A 54 -1.81 -3.48 -4.24
CA GLY A 54 -1.77 -4.85 -4.76
C GLY A 54 -1.60 -4.89 -6.28
N ALA A 55 -0.99 -5.97 -6.78
CA ALA A 55 -0.90 -6.27 -8.21
C ALA A 55 -0.79 -7.79 -8.45
N ASP A 56 -1.35 -8.28 -9.56
CA ASP A 56 -1.29 -9.70 -9.92
C ASP A 56 -0.31 -9.92 -11.07
N LEU A 57 0.81 -10.58 -10.80
CA LEU A 57 1.80 -10.94 -11.81
C LEU A 57 1.18 -11.94 -12.79
N GLY A 58 1.45 -11.74 -14.07
CA GLY A 58 0.92 -12.62 -15.12
C GLY A 58 -0.46 -12.21 -15.68
N GLU A 59 -1.15 -11.24 -15.09
CA GLU A 59 -2.48 -10.79 -15.56
C GLU A 59 -2.45 -10.31 -17.02
N THR A 60 -1.36 -9.68 -17.45
CA THR A 60 -1.18 -9.24 -18.85
C THR A 60 -0.88 -10.40 -19.83
N GLY A 61 -0.80 -11.64 -19.34
CA GLY A 61 -0.49 -12.84 -20.12
C GLY A 61 1.01 -13.15 -20.24
N ILE A 62 1.88 -12.37 -19.58
CA ILE A 62 3.30 -12.65 -19.48
C ILE A 62 3.56 -13.13 -18.04
N PRO A 63 3.88 -14.42 -17.82
CA PRO A 63 4.11 -14.94 -16.47
C PRO A 63 5.15 -14.14 -15.71
N HIS A 64 4.93 -13.92 -14.42
CA HIS A 64 5.84 -13.22 -13.49
C HIS A 64 6.05 -11.72 -13.80
N TYR A 65 5.24 -11.11 -14.69
CA TYR A 65 5.35 -9.70 -15.07
C TYR A 65 4.00 -8.98 -14.98
N ILE A 66 4.05 -7.70 -14.62
CA ILE A 66 2.91 -6.77 -14.60
C ILE A 66 3.40 -5.34 -14.86
N ASP A 67 2.57 -4.47 -15.43
CA ASP A 67 2.82 -3.05 -15.59
C ASP A 67 1.92 -2.16 -14.72
N GLU A 68 1.32 -2.76 -13.71
CA GLU A 68 0.52 -2.10 -12.66
C GLU A 68 1.19 -2.26 -11.28
N PRO A 69 0.91 -1.34 -10.33
CA PRO A 69 0.21 -0.07 -10.51
C PRO A 69 1.06 0.97 -11.25
N GLY A 70 0.40 1.84 -12.01
CA GLY A 70 1.03 3.02 -12.58
C GLY A 70 1.23 4.12 -11.53
N LEU A 71 2.15 5.07 -11.81
CA LEU A 71 2.26 6.33 -11.07
C LEU A 71 1.51 7.42 -11.83
N ASP A 72 0.61 8.12 -11.14
CA ASP A 72 -0.23 9.16 -11.71
C ASP A 72 -0.19 10.44 -10.86
N ALA A 73 -0.09 11.59 -11.49
CA ALA A 73 -0.29 12.88 -10.88
C ALA A 73 -1.08 13.78 -11.82
N GLU A 74 -2.10 14.45 -11.30
CA GLU A 74 -2.94 15.36 -12.08
C GLU A 74 -2.16 16.60 -12.55
N GLU A 75 -2.69 17.26 -13.58
CA GLU A 75 -2.15 18.53 -14.06
C GLU A 75 -2.00 19.55 -12.91
N GLY A 76 -0.86 20.23 -12.86
CA GLY A 76 -0.56 21.23 -11.84
C GLY A 76 -0.07 20.68 -10.50
N THR A 77 0.01 19.35 -10.33
CA THR A 77 0.45 18.73 -9.07
C THR A 77 1.95 18.90 -8.83
N LEU A 78 2.76 18.69 -9.86
CA LEU A 78 4.22 18.73 -9.76
C LEU A 78 4.79 19.94 -10.53
N PRO A 79 5.92 20.53 -10.10
CA PRO A 79 6.52 21.65 -10.81
C PRO A 79 6.96 21.26 -12.22
N PRO A 80 6.52 21.97 -13.29
CA PRO A 80 7.01 21.74 -14.63
C PRO A 80 8.54 21.87 -14.72
N GLY A 81 9.18 20.92 -15.40
CA GLY A 81 10.63 20.89 -15.54
C GLY A 81 11.35 20.17 -14.39
N SER A 82 10.63 19.71 -13.35
CA SER A 82 11.13 18.78 -12.36
C SER A 82 11.09 17.34 -12.86
N THR A 83 11.57 16.43 -12.04
CA THR A 83 11.41 14.97 -12.24
C THR A 83 10.73 14.36 -11.03
N LEU A 84 9.96 13.30 -11.28
CA LEU A 84 9.49 12.37 -10.25
C LEU A 84 10.29 11.06 -10.40
N GLY A 85 10.85 10.61 -9.31
CA GLY A 85 11.64 9.39 -9.24
C GLY A 85 11.31 8.57 -8.01
N PHE A 86 12.01 7.45 -7.87
CA PHE A 86 11.86 6.57 -6.73
C PHE A 86 13.21 5.99 -6.27
N THR A 87 13.25 5.52 -5.03
CA THR A 87 14.32 4.68 -4.49
C THR A 87 13.67 3.41 -3.97
N VAL A 88 14.11 2.24 -4.46
CA VAL A 88 13.76 0.94 -3.87
C VAL A 88 14.49 0.82 -2.55
N VAL A 89 13.79 0.44 -1.50
CA VAL A 89 14.33 0.31 -0.14
C VAL A 89 14.51 -1.17 0.19
N GLY A 90 15.76 -1.60 0.30
CA GLY A 90 16.11 -2.97 0.65
C GLY A 90 15.83 -4.01 -0.43
N PRO A 91 15.79 -5.30 -0.05
CA PRO A 91 15.58 -6.42 -0.96
C PRO A 91 14.12 -6.62 -1.33
N LEU A 92 13.88 -7.47 -2.36
CA LEU A 92 12.58 -8.08 -2.57
C LEU A 92 12.25 -8.96 -1.36
N LEU A 93 11.01 -8.84 -0.88
CA LEU A 93 10.49 -9.65 0.23
C LEU A 93 9.46 -10.65 -0.29
N ARG A 94 9.29 -11.77 0.42
CA ARG A 94 8.23 -12.74 0.19
C ARG A 94 7.41 -12.95 1.46
N TRP A 95 6.17 -13.35 1.29
CA TRP A 95 5.24 -13.64 2.39
C TRP A 95 5.43 -15.08 2.88
N ASP A 96 5.68 -15.27 4.18
CA ASP A 96 5.83 -16.62 4.77
C ASP A 96 4.54 -17.15 5.41
N GLY A 97 3.42 -16.46 5.20
CA GLY A 97 2.11 -16.74 5.80
C GLY A 97 1.84 -15.98 7.09
N ALA A 98 2.82 -15.22 7.61
CA ALA A 98 2.69 -14.45 8.85
C ALA A 98 3.44 -13.12 8.83
N SER A 99 4.50 -13.01 8.01
CA SER A 99 5.34 -11.82 7.88
C SER A 99 6.06 -11.78 6.55
N PHE A 100 6.60 -10.61 6.20
CA PHE A 100 7.48 -10.48 5.06
C PHE A 100 8.93 -10.75 5.45
N VAL A 101 9.59 -11.65 4.71
CA VAL A 101 10.99 -12.01 4.88
C VAL A 101 11.73 -11.83 3.56
N PRO A 102 13.07 -11.61 3.56
CA PRO A 102 13.83 -11.60 2.31
C PRO A 102 13.64 -12.91 1.53
N THR A 103 13.63 -12.83 0.19
CA THR A 103 13.51 -14.00 -0.69
C THR A 103 14.63 -15.03 -0.50
N ASP A 104 15.75 -14.59 0.06
CA ASP A 104 16.85 -15.47 0.49
C ASP A 104 17.01 -15.39 2.02
N ALA A 105 16.94 -16.54 2.68
CA ALA A 105 17.11 -16.67 4.13
C ALA A 105 18.53 -16.30 4.62
N GLU A 106 19.54 -16.33 3.73
CA GLU A 106 20.93 -16.03 4.04
C GLU A 106 21.38 -14.61 3.71
N GLY A 107 20.46 -13.77 3.20
CA GLY A 107 20.71 -12.33 3.06
C GLY A 107 20.57 -11.73 1.67
N CYS A 108 19.56 -12.15 0.90
CA CYS A 108 19.13 -11.58 -0.40
C CYS A 108 20.10 -11.76 -1.60
N ALA A 109 21.17 -12.55 -1.48
CA ALA A 109 22.14 -12.71 -2.56
C ALA A 109 21.74 -13.79 -3.59
N ASP A 110 21.00 -14.80 -3.15
CA ASP A 110 20.67 -16.00 -3.92
C ASP A 110 19.17 -16.16 -4.17
N GLY A 111 18.32 -15.34 -3.57
CA GLY A 111 16.87 -15.35 -3.74
C GLY A 111 16.39 -14.67 -5.02
N GLU A 112 15.07 -14.72 -5.25
CA GLU A 112 14.42 -13.99 -6.32
C GLU A 112 14.64 -12.49 -6.16
N THR A 113 14.67 -11.80 -7.29
CA THR A 113 14.79 -10.34 -7.36
C THR A 113 13.67 -9.76 -8.22
N MET A 114 13.38 -8.48 -8.07
CA MET A 114 12.44 -7.77 -8.92
C MET A 114 13.19 -6.86 -9.88
N THR A 115 12.89 -6.99 -11.17
CA THR A 115 13.27 -5.99 -12.17
C THR A 115 12.17 -4.94 -12.29
N ILE A 116 12.58 -3.68 -12.43
CA ILE A 116 11.71 -2.54 -12.69
C ILE A 116 12.19 -1.91 -13.99
N GLN A 117 11.33 -1.86 -14.98
CA GLN A 117 11.69 -1.38 -16.32
C GLN A 117 10.78 -0.25 -16.77
N TYR A 118 11.37 0.75 -17.40
CA TYR A 118 10.66 1.78 -18.16
C TYR A 118 11.37 2.03 -19.49
N VAL A 119 10.75 1.62 -20.59
CA VAL A 119 11.33 1.64 -21.95
C VAL A 119 12.68 0.91 -21.99
N THR A 120 13.80 1.64 -22.03
CA THR A 120 15.16 1.08 -22.03
C THR A 120 15.87 1.19 -20.69
N LEU A 121 15.26 1.83 -19.71
CA LEU A 121 15.77 1.94 -18.35
C LEU A 121 15.43 0.68 -17.58
N LEU A 122 16.39 0.12 -16.87
CA LEU A 122 16.21 -1.09 -16.06
C LEU A 122 16.87 -0.90 -14.69
N ARG A 123 16.19 -1.34 -13.66
CA ARG A 123 16.73 -1.54 -12.30
C ARG A 123 16.36 -2.93 -11.85
N GLN A 124 17.14 -3.45 -10.93
CA GLN A 124 16.91 -4.73 -10.28
C GLN A 124 17.15 -4.55 -8.79
N THR A 125 16.29 -5.15 -7.97
CA THR A 125 16.45 -5.16 -6.52
C THR A 125 17.73 -5.90 -6.14
N GLY A 126 18.28 -5.56 -5.00
CA GLY A 126 19.45 -6.19 -4.41
C GLY A 126 19.34 -6.10 -2.90
N CYS A 127 20.42 -6.40 -2.18
CA CYS A 127 20.43 -6.37 -0.72
C CYS A 127 20.40 -4.95 -0.11
N ALA A 128 20.73 -3.95 -0.90
CA ALA A 128 20.78 -2.56 -0.48
C ALA A 128 19.80 -1.73 -1.31
N ASP A 129 19.54 -0.52 -0.86
CA ASP A 129 18.72 0.45 -1.58
C ASP A 129 19.20 0.67 -3.01
N VAL A 130 18.26 0.74 -3.94
CA VAL A 130 18.54 0.94 -5.36
C VAL A 130 17.86 2.21 -5.84
N ALA A 131 18.66 3.18 -6.30
CA ALA A 131 18.13 4.38 -6.96
C ALA A 131 17.39 3.99 -8.25
N GLY A 132 16.12 4.37 -8.35
CA GLY A 132 15.28 4.13 -9.51
C GLY A 132 15.56 5.08 -10.68
N PHE A 133 14.53 5.44 -11.40
CA PHE A 133 14.57 6.42 -12.51
C PHE A 133 14.07 7.77 -12.01
N ASP A 134 14.61 8.85 -12.58
CA ASP A 134 14.07 10.20 -12.44
C ASP A 134 13.48 10.59 -13.79
N LEU A 135 12.15 10.52 -13.92
CA LEU A 135 11.45 10.77 -15.17
C LEU A 135 10.86 12.19 -15.16
N ALA A 136 10.91 12.85 -16.32
CA ALA A 136 10.43 14.21 -16.46
C ALA A 136 8.92 14.33 -16.18
N VAL A 137 8.58 15.32 -15.36
CA VAL A 137 7.22 15.82 -15.18
C VAL A 137 6.78 16.50 -16.47
N GLN A 138 5.50 16.36 -16.84
CA GLN A 138 4.94 16.98 -18.04
C GLN A 138 4.92 18.50 -17.92
N SER A 139 4.81 19.18 -19.05
CA SER A 139 4.80 20.66 -19.08
C SER A 139 3.61 21.29 -18.39
N ASP A 140 2.54 20.54 -18.18
CA ASP A 140 1.34 20.92 -17.44
C ASP A 140 1.42 20.61 -15.93
N GLY A 141 2.52 19.97 -15.47
CA GLY A 141 2.69 19.56 -14.08
C GLY A 141 2.11 18.19 -13.75
N GLY A 142 1.57 17.50 -14.74
CA GLY A 142 1.08 16.14 -14.61
C GLY A 142 2.18 15.07 -14.75
N PHE A 143 1.84 13.84 -14.37
CA PHE A 143 2.71 12.68 -14.53
C PHE A 143 1.85 11.43 -14.71
N HIS A 144 2.18 10.58 -15.69
CA HIS A 144 1.53 9.29 -15.87
C HIS A 144 2.50 8.31 -16.50
N LYS A 145 2.94 7.33 -15.73
CA LYS A 145 3.92 6.32 -16.15
C LYS A 145 3.60 4.96 -15.53
N HIS A 146 3.66 3.92 -16.37
CA HIS A 146 3.64 2.54 -15.94
C HIS A 146 5.05 1.96 -16.02
N TYR A 147 5.50 1.36 -14.94
CA TYR A 147 6.72 0.57 -14.91
C TYR A 147 6.36 -0.90 -15.10
N VAL A 148 7.19 -1.64 -15.81
CA VAL A 148 7.06 -3.09 -15.87
C VAL A 148 7.84 -3.68 -14.72
N PHE A 149 7.13 -4.36 -13.83
CA PHE A 149 7.70 -5.15 -12.74
C PHE A 149 7.82 -6.61 -13.19
N GLY A 150 8.93 -7.27 -12.85
CA GLY A 150 9.13 -8.66 -13.23
C GLY A 150 10.01 -9.40 -12.23
N VAL A 151 9.50 -10.51 -11.67
CA VAL A 151 10.28 -11.38 -10.81
C VAL A 151 11.34 -12.08 -11.65
N GLN A 152 12.53 -12.15 -11.12
CA GLN A 152 13.67 -12.86 -11.73
C GLN A 152 14.06 -14.03 -10.83
N PRO A 153 14.45 -15.16 -11.42
CA PRO A 153 14.80 -16.36 -10.65
C PRO A 153 15.97 -16.11 -9.72
N GLY A 154 15.96 -16.80 -8.59
CA GLY A 154 17.08 -16.92 -7.70
C GLY A 154 18.21 -17.78 -8.26
N SER A 155 19.20 -18.10 -7.43
CA SER A 155 20.37 -18.90 -7.83
C SER A 155 20.00 -20.34 -8.25
N ASN A 156 18.84 -20.86 -7.82
CA ASN A 156 18.28 -22.15 -8.25
C ASN A 156 17.78 -22.14 -9.71
N GLY A 157 17.61 -20.95 -10.31
CA GLY A 157 17.11 -20.77 -11.68
C GLY A 157 15.60 -20.91 -11.83
N GLU A 158 14.86 -20.94 -10.72
CA GLU A 158 13.40 -21.06 -10.69
C GLU A 158 12.80 -19.81 -10.05
N ILE A 159 11.53 -19.54 -10.34
CA ILE A 159 10.69 -18.54 -9.68
C ILE A 159 9.61 -19.29 -8.96
N ASP A 160 9.52 -19.12 -7.65
CA ASP A 160 8.46 -19.73 -6.85
C ASP A 160 7.15 -18.96 -7.02
N SER A 161 6.00 -19.67 -6.98
CA SER A 161 4.72 -18.99 -6.77
C SER A 161 4.67 -18.50 -5.34
N ASP A 162 4.56 -17.18 -5.17
CA ASP A 162 4.60 -16.54 -3.86
C ASP A 162 3.86 -15.20 -3.88
N VAL A 163 3.71 -14.56 -2.72
CA VAL A 163 3.34 -13.17 -2.62
C VAL A 163 4.60 -12.37 -2.29
N TYR A 164 5.00 -11.50 -3.20
CA TYR A 164 6.18 -10.66 -3.05
C TYR A 164 5.82 -9.25 -2.60
N ALA A 165 6.73 -8.55 -1.94
CA ALA A 165 6.57 -7.14 -1.62
C ALA A 165 7.82 -6.33 -1.96
N LEU A 166 7.58 -5.14 -2.45
CA LEU A 166 8.59 -4.14 -2.77
C LEU A 166 8.28 -2.85 -2.01
N GLN A 167 9.28 -2.35 -1.26
CA GLN A 167 9.19 -1.04 -0.64
C GLN A 167 9.93 0.00 -1.46
N PHE A 168 9.35 1.18 -1.61
CA PHE A 168 10.03 2.30 -2.21
C PHE A 168 9.61 3.64 -1.60
N THR A 169 10.40 4.68 -1.84
CA THR A 169 10.06 6.08 -1.57
C THR A 169 10.05 6.85 -2.87
N LEU A 170 9.09 7.73 -3.06
CA LEU A 170 9.05 8.68 -4.18
C LEU A 170 9.86 9.93 -3.83
N ARG A 171 10.52 10.49 -4.81
CA ARG A 171 11.29 11.73 -4.66
C ARG A 171 11.05 12.68 -5.83
N SER A 172 11.08 13.96 -5.55
CA SER A 172 11.07 15.03 -6.56
C SER A 172 12.47 15.63 -6.70
N SER A 173 12.82 16.09 -7.91
CA SER A 173 14.02 16.91 -8.09
C SER A 173 13.82 18.36 -7.62
N ASP A 174 12.60 18.77 -7.30
CA ASP A 174 12.34 20.07 -6.68
C ASP A 174 12.71 20.03 -5.19
N PRO A 175 13.70 20.83 -4.74
CA PRO A 175 14.19 20.77 -3.36
C PRO A 175 13.18 21.28 -2.31
N THR A 176 12.07 21.87 -2.73
CA THR A 176 10.99 22.31 -1.83
C THR A 176 9.98 21.21 -1.52
N ILE A 177 10.07 20.06 -2.23
CA ILE A 177 9.20 18.93 -2.06
C ILE A 177 10.00 17.80 -1.42
N ALA A 178 9.65 17.43 -0.20
CA ALA A 178 10.24 16.31 0.51
C ALA A 178 9.76 14.97 -0.07
N ASP A 179 10.54 13.93 0.12
CA ASP A 179 10.23 12.57 -0.28
C ASP A 179 8.94 12.06 0.39
N SER A 180 8.27 11.10 -0.24
CA SER A 180 7.08 10.45 0.31
C SER A 180 7.39 9.67 1.60
N ALA A 181 6.36 9.30 2.34
CA ALA A 181 6.42 8.16 3.24
C ALA A 181 6.77 6.87 2.45
N PRO A 182 7.16 5.79 3.12
CA PRO A 182 7.31 4.49 2.47
C PRO A 182 6.03 4.06 1.75
N VAL A 183 6.20 3.53 0.53
CA VAL A 183 5.13 2.99 -0.31
C VAL A 183 5.43 1.53 -0.56
N TRP A 184 4.41 0.68 -0.50
CA TRP A 184 4.52 -0.74 -0.73
C TRP A 184 3.72 -1.16 -1.96
N ILE A 185 4.28 -2.06 -2.76
CA ILE A 185 3.55 -2.84 -3.76
C ILE A 185 3.67 -4.31 -3.36
N VAL A 186 2.52 -4.97 -3.23
CA VAL A 186 2.40 -6.40 -2.93
C VAL A 186 1.98 -7.11 -4.21
N PHE A 187 2.82 -8.01 -4.69
CA PHE A 187 2.63 -8.73 -5.95
C PHE A 187 2.21 -10.17 -5.68
N ASN A 188 1.06 -10.57 -6.18
CA ASN A 188 0.63 -11.96 -6.19
C ASN A 188 1.20 -12.68 -7.42
N ASP A 189 1.99 -13.72 -7.23
CA ASP A 189 2.50 -14.58 -8.31
C ASP A 189 1.93 -16.01 -8.19
N GLY A 190 0.65 -16.14 -8.49
CA GLY A 190 -0.02 -17.43 -8.56
C GLY A 190 -0.47 -18.02 -7.22
N MET A 191 -0.47 -17.24 -6.15
CA MET A 191 -1.06 -17.60 -4.87
C MET A 191 -2.56 -17.29 -4.83
N THR A 192 -3.23 -17.72 -3.77
CA THR A 192 -4.65 -17.41 -3.59
C THR A 192 -4.88 -15.94 -3.25
N GLU A 193 -6.04 -15.42 -3.63
CA GLU A 193 -6.47 -14.06 -3.26
C GLU A 193 -6.47 -13.85 -1.74
N GLU A 194 -6.85 -14.87 -0.97
CA GLU A 194 -6.84 -14.83 0.49
C GLU A 194 -5.43 -14.59 1.07
N GLU A 195 -4.40 -15.21 0.47
CA GLU A 195 -3.01 -15.02 0.86
C GLU A 195 -2.50 -13.64 0.46
N HIS A 196 -2.88 -13.15 -0.72
CA HIS A 196 -2.55 -11.80 -1.18
C HIS A 196 -3.18 -10.74 -0.26
N ASP A 197 -4.48 -10.85 0.03
CA ASP A 197 -5.19 -9.96 0.94
C ASP A 197 -4.59 -9.97 2.36
N ALA A 198 -4.21 -11.14 2.86
CA ALA A 198 -3.58 -11.26 4.17
C ALA A 198 -2.21 -10.55 4.22
N ALA A 199 -1.43 -10.64 3.15
CA ALA A 199 -0.14 -9.97 3.03
C ALA A 199 -0.29 -8.43 2.93
N ILE A 200 -1.28 -7.94 2.18
CA ILE A 200 -1.65 -6.51 2.12
C ILE A 200 -2.06 -6.02 3.51
N ALA A 201 -3.00 -6.71 4.15
CA ALA A 201 -3.49 -6.35 5.48
C ALA A 201 -2.38 -6.33 6.54
N PHE A 202 -1.36 -7.19 6.43
CA PHE A 202 -0.20 -7.16 7.31
C PHE A 202 0.59 -5.85 7.18
N LEU A 203 0.81 -5.34 5.97
CA LEU A 203 1.52 -4.09 5.74
C LEU A 203 0.69 -2.84 6.05
N GLU A 204 -0.61 -2.91 5.86
CA GLU A 204 -1.54 -1.86 6.31
C GLU A 204 -1.59 -1.76 7.83
N GLY A 205 -1.16 -2.83 8.50
CA GLY A 205 -1.21 -2.93 9.97
C GLY A 205 -2.64 -3.20 10.48
N PRO A 206 -2.83 -3.32 11.79
CA PRO A 206 -4.16 -3.34 12.36
C PRO A 206 -4.86 -2.05 11.93
N ALA A 207 -6.04 -2.21 11.33
CA ALA A 207 -6.83 -1.08 10.88
C ALA A 207 -6.82 -0.01 11.98
N CYS A 208 -6.31 1.16 11.66
CA CYS A 208 -6.26 2.28 12.60
C CYS A 208 -7.69 2.85 12.71
N ALA A 209 -8.57 2.09 13.36
CA ALA A 209 -10.00 2.38 13.40
C ALA A 209 -10.30 3.80 13.91
N ALA A 210 -9.35 4.40 14.61
CA ALA A 210 -9.47 5.75 15.12
C ALA A 210 -8.92 6.84 14.17
N ASP A 211 -8.27 6.48 13.07
CA ASP A 211 -7.91 7.37 11.96
C ASP A 211 -9.14 7.51 11.05
N LEU A 212 -10.00 8.45 11.39
CA LEU A 212 -11.30 8.61 10.76
C LEU A 212 -11.26 9.37 9.44
N ASP A 213 -10.18 10.10 9.18
CA ASP A 213 -9.96 10.83 7.94
C ASP A 213 -9.00 10.13 6.97
N GLY A 214 -8.39 9.00 7.41
CA GLY A 214 -7.50 8.19 6.58
C GLY A 214 -6.14 8.84 6.31
N SER A 215 -5.69 9.75 7.19
CA SER A 215 -4.42 10.47 7.02
C SER A 215 -3.18 9.62 7.37
N GLY A 216 -3.37 8.44 7.97
CA GLY A 216 -2.32 7.59 8.49
C GLY A 216 -1.85 7.98 9.89
N SER A 217 -2.61 8.84 10.59
CA SER A 217 -2.31 9.26 11.96
C SER A 217 -3.58 9.60 12.71
N VAL A 218 -3.73 9.12 13.93
CA VAL A 218 -4.79 9.56 14.83
C VAL A 218 -4.39 10.89 15.45
N ASP A 219 -5.09 11.97 15.09
CA ASP A 219 -4.77 13.32 15.54
C ASP A 219 -6.01 14.19 15.82
N GLY A 220 -5.83 15.52 15.82
CA GLY A 220 -6.92 16.45 16.11
C GLY A 220 -8.03 16.50 15.08
N ALA A 221 -7.77 16.09 13.83
CA ALA A 221 -8.79 16.01 12.77
C ALA A 221 -9.76 14.86 13.07
N ASP A 222 -9.23 13.68 13.44
CA ASP A 222 -10.03 12.50 13.83
C ASP A 222 -10.84 12.74 15.08
N LEU A 223 -10.23 13.40 16.07
CA LEU A 223 -10.95 13.83 17.27
C LEU A 223 -12.12 14.76 16.91
N GLY A 224 -11.91 15.68 15.96
CA GLY A 224 -12.96 16.55 15.44
C GLY A 224 -14.07 15.77 14.76
N ALA A 225 -13.74 14.75 13.95
CA ALA A 225 -14.69 13.86 13.29
C ALA A 225 -15.50 13.04 14.31
N LEU A 226 -14.85 12.42 15.30
CA LEU A 226 -15.49 11.68 16.38
C LEU A 226 -16.47 12.58 17.16
N LEU A 227 -16.02 13.78 17.57
CA LEU A 227 -16.88 14.71 18.32
C LEU A 227 -18.07 15.21 17.50
N THR A 228 -17.94 15.29 16.17
CA THR A 228 -19.05 15.63 15.27
C THR A 228 -20.11 14.54 15.24
N ALA A 229 -19.72 13.28 15.39
CA ALA A 229 -20.60 12.10 15.42
C ALA A 229 -21.15 11.78 16.83
N TRP A 230 -20.79 12.57 17.85
CA TRP A 230 -21.08 12.27 19.26
C TRP A 230 -22.58 12.06 19.53
N GLY A 231 -22.91 10.97 20.21
CA GLY A 231 -24.27 10.55 20.52
C GLY A 231 -25.03 9.91 19.37
N GLY A 232 -24.39 9.77 18.20
CA GLY A 232 -24.91 9.06 17.03
C GLY A 232 -24.19 7.72 16.80
N ALA A 233 -24.56 7.04 15.72
CA ALA A 233 -23.84 5.88 15.20
C ALA A 233 -23.01 6.30 13.98
N GLY A 234 -21.90 5.60 13.68
CA GLY A 234 -21.10 5.87 12.49
C GLY A 234 -19.61 5.55 12.69
N ALA A 235 -18.77 6.11 11.85
CA ALA A 235 -17.33 5.83 11.86
C ALA A 235 -16.60 6.13 13.18
N GLY A 236 -17.16 6.99 14.03
CA GLY A 236 -16.62 7.27 15.35
C GLY A 236 -17.03 6.26 16.45
N ASP A 237 -17.89 5.28 16.15
CA ASP A 237 -18.28 4.17 17.04
C ASP A 237 -17.20 3.07 16.95
N LEU A 238 -16.13 3.26 17.71
CA LEU A 238 -14.90 2.45 17.62
C LEU A 238 -15.03 1.11 18.37
N ASP A 239 -15.95 1.02 19.33
CA ASP A 239 -16.25 -0.23 20.06
C ASP A 239 -17.46 -0.98 19.47
N ALA A 240 -18.07 -0.44 18.42
CA ALA A 240 -19.22 -1.01 17.70
C ALA A 240 -20.45 -1.27 18.60
N ASN A 241 -20.66 -0.45 19.65
CA ASN A 241 -21.81 -0.55 20.53
C ASN A 241 -23.06 0.17 19.99
N GLY A 242 -22.95 0.93 18.91
CA GLY A 242 -24.01 1.65 18.21
C GLY A 242 -24.17 3.11 18.61
N ILE A 243 -23.27 3.63 19.46
CA ILE A 243 -23.29 5.03 19.92
C ILE A 243 -21.88 5.56 20.12
N VAL A 244 -21.56 6.70 19.52
CA VAL A 244 -20.30 7.39 19.72
C VAL A 244 -20.31 8.10 21.08
N ASP A 245 -19.47 7.65 22.03
CA ASP A 245 -19.44 8.19 23.38
C ASP A 245 -18.02 8.23 24.01
N GLY A 246 -17.93 8.26 25.33
CA GLY A 246 -16.66 8.34 26.05
C GLY A 246 -15.79 7.08 25.96
N ALA A 247 -16.37 5.91 25.62
CA ALA A 247 -15.62 4.68 25.39
C ALA A 247 -14.80 4.80 24.09
N ASP A 248 -15.43 5.29 23.01
CA ASP A 248 -14.80 5.51 21.71
C ASP A 248 -13.69 6.57 21.80
N LEU A 249 -13.96 7.65 22.51
CA LEU A 249 -12.93 8.66 22.79
C LEU A 249 -11.75 8.04 23.55
N GLY A 250 -11.99 7.13 24.48
CA GLY A 250 -10.93 6.41 25.20
C GLY A 250 -10.09 5.55 24.26
N ILE A 251 -10.72 4.82 23.30
CA ILE A 251 -10.04 4.03 22.26
C ILE A 251 -9.19 4.94 21.38
N MET A 252 -9.76 6.02 20.85
CA MET A 252 -9.04 6.98 20.01
C MET A 252 -7.80 7.57 20.74
N LEU A 253 -7.94 7.99 21.97
CA LEU A 253 -6.82 8.55 22.74
C LEU A 253 -5.74 7.51 23.06
N SER A 254 -6.08 6.22 23.13
CA SER A 254 -5.10 5.13 23.35
C SER A 254 -4.27 4.82 22.11
N THR A 255 -4.75 5.19 20.93
CA THR A 255 -4.09 4.97 19.61
C THR A 255 -3.54 6.26 19.01
N TRP A 256 -3.44 7.34 19.79
CA TRP A 256 -3.01 8.65 19.34
C TRP A 256 -1.58 8.65 18.78
N GLY A 257 -1.40 9.17 17.57
CA GLY A 257 -0.13 9.24 16.85
C GLY A 257 -0.20 8.58 15.47
N ALA A 258 0.97 8.31 14.89
CA ALA A 258 1.04 7.61 13.61
C ALA A 258 0.40 6.22 13.73
N CYS A 259 -0.38 5.84 12.73
CA CYS A 259 -0.87 4.48 12.57
C CYS A 259 0.31 3.53 12.35
N PRO A 260 0.27 2.31 12.93
CA PRO A 260 1.36 1.35 12.78
C PRO A 260 1.57 0.95 11.31
#